data_aee59692e187201c03e227ff720458d8
#
_entry.id   aee59692e187201c03e227ff720458d8
#
_cell.length_a   1.000
_cell.length_b   1.000
_cell.length_c   1.000
_cell.angle_alpha   90.00
_cell.angle_beta   90.00
_cell.angle_gamma   90.00
#
_symmetry.space_group_name_H-M   'P 1'
#
loop_
_entity.id
_entity.type
_entity.pdbx_description
1 polymer ?
#
loop_
_entity_poly.entity_id
_entity_poly.type
_entity_poly.pdbx_seq_one_letter_code
_entity_poly.pdbx_strand_id
1 'polypeptide(L)'
;MKSKKNKSKKTSNALTISGIILLVLITVIYYLFFTGMSKNGEEKYIYIDNDDTADSVYYKIKPIATAHSAWALQQVGTILAYNENVRSGRYAIGNEGALQTLRNLRNGRQAPIHLTIRSVRTLDDIADDASKKMSFSKKDFMNAVINPDTCAKYGYTPETIMCMFIPNTYDFYWNTGIGEFLQKMKKESDKFWTPERKDKAEAAELTPEQVMTIASIIAEETNNKDEKPTIAGIYINRLKINMPLQSCPTVKFAMKRFDLKRLYTSMLSYDSPYNTYKYKGLPPGPIRNPNIEDIDAVLNYRHHKYIYMCAKADFSGTHDFAETYEEHSANSKRYDEELNKRGIK
;
A
#
# COMPACT_ATOMS: atom_id res chain seq x y z
N MET A 1 -38.45 77.61 -0.44
CA MET A 1 -38.24 76.33 -1.22
C MET A 1 -36.76 75.89 -1.31
N LYS A 2 -35.74 76.74 -1.13
CA LYS A 2 -34.31 76.31 -1.23
C LYS A 2 -33.81 75.43 -0.06
N SER A 3 -34.34 75.49 1.16
CA SER A 3 -33.85 74.75 2.34
C SER A 3 -34.21 73.25 2.30
N LYS A 4 -35.36 72.85 1.76
CA LYS A 4 -35.75 71.43 1.66
C LYS A 4 -34.95 70.67 0.61
N LYS A 5 -34.55 71.33 -0.51
CA LYS A 5 -33.78 70.70 -1.59
C LYS A 5 -32.31 70.37 -1.20
N ASN A 6 -31.72 71.17 -0.30
CA ASN A 6 -30.37 70.94 0.25
C ASN A 6 -30.30 69.80 1.29
N LYS A 7 -31.36 69.61 2.11
CA LYS A 7 -31.46 68.50 3.03
C LYS A 7 -31.59 67.14 2.30
N SER A 8 -32.40 67.07 1.24
CA SER A 8 -32.60 65.87 0.42
C SER A 8 -31.32 65.44 -0.32
N LYS A 9 -30.55 66.39 -0.90
CA LYS A 9 -29.25 66.06 -1.51
C LYS A 9 -28.21 65.60 -0.51
N LYS A 10 -28.14 66.15 0.70
CA LYS A 10 -27.21 65.71 1.76
C LYS A 10 -27.52 64.28 2.25
N THR A 11 -28.79 63.91 2.45
CA THR A 11 -29.20 62.58 2.82
C THR A 11 -28.97 61.55 1.72
N SER A 12 -29.21 61.89 0.46
CA SER A 12 -28.89 61.01 -0.69
C SER A 12 -27.39 60.74 -0.78
N ASN A 13 -26.55 61.77 -0.67
CA ASN A 13 -25.08 61.57 -0.71
C ASN A 13 -24.58 60.77 0.50
N ALA A 14 -25.15 60.93 1.67
CA ALA A 14 -24.80 60.14 2.86
C ALA A 14 -25.15 58.66 2.67
N LEU A 15 -26.33 58.34 2.12
CA LEU A 15 -26.73 56.95 1.79
C LEU A 15 -25.83 56.32 0.74
N THR A 16 -25.44 57.08 -0.31
CA THR A 16 -24.53 56.59 -1.35
C THR A 16 -23.13 56.31 -0.78
N ILE A 17 -22.60 57.19 0.07
CA ILE A 17 -21.30 57.02 0.73
C ILE A 17 -21.34 55.80 1.67
N SER A 18 -22.41 55.65 2.48
CA SER A 18 -22.58 54.50 3.36
C SER A 18 -22.65 53.18 2.56
N GLY A 19 -23.33 53.15 1.39
CA GLY A 19 -23.37 52.02 0.50
C GLY A 19 -21.99 51.62 -0.06
N ILE A 20 -21.19 52.61 -0.46
CA ILE A 20 -19.83 52.39 -0.94
C ILE A 20 -18.94 51.83 0.18
N ILE A 21 -19.01 52.41 1.40
CA ILE A 21 -18.26 51.91 2.53
C ILE A 21 -18.63 50.45 2.88
N LEU A 22 -19.91 50.14 2.87
CA LEU A 22 -20.37 48.76 3.09
C LEU A 22 -19.85 47.80 2.03
N LEU A 23 -19.90 48.20 0.76
CA LEU A 23 -19.36 47.38 -0.35
C LEU A 23 -17.86 47.14 -0.20
N VAL A 24 -17.10 48.18 0.13
CA VAL A 24 -15.65 48.03 0.38
C VAL A 24 -15.39 47.12 1.57
N LEU A 25 -16.14 47.22 2.64
CA LEU A 25 -16.01 46.35 3.80
C LEU A 25 -16.29 44.88 3.45
N ILE A 26 -17.35 44.61 2.71
CA ILE A 26 -17.70 43.29 2.24
C ILE A 26 -16.57 42.72 1.35
N THR A 27 -16.04 43.54 0.44
CA THR A 27 -14.94 43.11 -0.44
C THR A 27 -13.67 42.79 0.36
N VAL A 28 -13.32 43.59 1.35
CA VAL A 28 -12.17 43.32 2.23
C VAL A 28 -12.38 42.05 3.04
N ILE A 29 -13.57 41.84 3.63
CA ILE A 29 -13.88 40.62 4.37
C ILE A 29 -13.78 39.40 3.40
N TYR A 30 -14.36 39.49 2.22
CA TYR A 30 -14.26 38.43 1.23
C TYR A 30 -12.79 38.13 0.89
N TYR A 31 -12.00 39.15 0.60
CA TYR A 31 -10.57 38.99 0.27
C TYR A 31 -9.78 38.33 1.41
N LEU A 32 -10.00 38.73 2.66
CA LEU A 32 -9.26 38.21 3.81
C LEU A 32 -9.61 36.72 4.15
N PHE A 33 -10.89 36.37 4.08
CA PHE A 33 -11.37 35.13 4.68
C PHE A 33 -11.78 34.08 3.67
N PHE A 34 -12.07 34.44 2.42
CA PHE A 34 -12.61 33.53 1.42
C PHE A 34 -11.73 33.34 0.19
N THR A 35 -10.69 34.14 -0.01
CA THR A 35 -9.70 33.86 -1.08
C THR A 35 -8.77 32.73 -0.68
N GLY A 36 -8.29 31.98 -1.68
CA GLY A 36 -7.41 30.84 -1.46
C GLY A 36 -6.19 31.13 -0.60
N MET A 37 -5.85 30.21 0.28
CA MET A 37 -4.73 30.38 1.20
C MET A 37 -3.36 30.21 0.54
N SER A 38 -3.25 29.34 -0.44
CA SER A 38 -1.96 29.01 -1.08
C SER A 38 -1.36 30.18 -1.83
N LYS A 39 -0.03 30.42 -1.65
CA LYS A 39 0.71 31.47 -2.36
C LYS A 39 0.73 31.31 -3.88
N ASN A 40 0.77 30.06 -4.34
CA ASN A 40 0.94 29.73 -5.76
C ASN A 40 -0.27 29.02 -6.37
N GLY A 41 -1.39 28.93 -5.65
CA GLY A 41 -2.56 28.16 -6.09
C GLY A 41 -2.38 26.64 -6.01
N GLU A 42 -1.22 26.14 -5.59
CA GLU A 42 -0.95 24.71 -5.41
C GLU A 42 -1.40 24.23 -4.04
N GLU A 43 -1.99 23.05 -3.99
CA GLU A 43 -2.31 22.38 -2.73
C GLU A 43 -1.03 21.86 -2.07
N LYS A 44 -0.78 22.25 -0.82
CA LYS A 44 0.31 21.74 0.01
C LYS A 44 -0.26 21.17 1.30
N TYR A 45 0.52 20.29 1.92
CA TYR A 45 0.07 19.61 3.13
C TYR A 45 0.89 20.02 4.33
N ILE A 46 0.21 20.19 5.46
CA ILE A 46 0.85 20.29 6.77
C ILE A 46 0.55 19.05 7.60
N TYR A 47 1.46 18.72 8.48
CA TYR A 47 1.35 17.62 9.43
C TYR A 47 1.28 18.19 10.83
N ILE A 48 0.22 17.86 11.55
CA ILE A 48 -0.03 18.29 12.93
C ILE A 48 0.14 17.09 13.82
N ASP A 49 1.11 17.15 14.72
CA ASP A 49 1.40 16.10 15.69
C ASP A 49 0.48 16.22 16.92
N ASN A 50 0.48 15.22 17.80
CA ASN A 50 -0.39 15.23 18.99
C ASN A 50 0.01 16.28 20.04
N ASP A 51 1.26 16.75 20.01
CA ASP A 51 1.84 17.76 20.90
C ASP A 51 1.86 19.17 20.29
N ASP A 52 1.38 19.33 19.06
CA ASP A 52 1.29 20.63 18.42
C ASP A 52 0.27 21.55 19.11
N THR A 53 0.65 22.80 19.24
CA THR A 53 -0.21 23.91 19.70
C THR A 53 -0.78 24.68 18.51
N ALA A 54 -1.78 25.54 18.73
CA ALA A 54 -2.29 26.43 17.68
C ALA A 54 -1.18 27.29 17.06
N ASP A 55 -0.24 27.79 17.88
CA ASP A 55 0.87 28.63 17.42
C ASP A 55 1.82 27.80 16.50
N SER A 56 2.12 26.58 16.86
CA SER A 56 2.95 25.71 16.00
C SER A 56 2.25 25.42 14.67
N VAL A 57 0.93 25.22 14.66
CA VAL A 57 0.14 25.06 13.43
C VAL A 57 0.19 26.31 12.56
N TYR A 58 0.02 27.51 13.14
CA TYR A 58 0.15 28.76 12.39
C TYR A 58 1.56 28.95 11.84
N TYR A 59 2.59 28.56 12.59
CA TYR A 59 3.96 28.56 12.11
C TYR A 59 4.18 27.62 10.92
N LYS A 60 3.62 26.41 10.97
CA LYS A 60 3.66 25.42 9.84
C LYS A 60 2.91 25.93 8.59
N ILE A 61 1.84 26.71 8.75
CA ILE A 61 1.05 27.26 7.64
C ILE A 61 1.70 28.49 7.00
N LYS A 62 2.37 29.34 7.76
CA LYS A 62 2.93 30.63 7.33
C LYS A 62 3.80 30.57 6.05
N PRO A 63 4.70 29.60 5.84
CA PRO A 63 5.49 29.51 4.60
C PRO A 63 4.68 29.17 3.35
N ILE A 64 3.53 28.52 3.52
CA ILE A 64 2.67 28.02 2.44
C ILE A 64 1.60 29.06 2.05
N ALA A 65 1.00 29.68 3.05
CA ALA A 65 -0.12 30.61 2.88
C ALA A 65 0.33 32.03 2.49
N THR A 66 -0.59 32.76 1.85
CA THR A 66 -0.43 34.21 1.66
C THR A 66 -0.43 34.93 3.00
N ALA A 67 0.24 36.08 3.09
CA ALA A 67 0.36 36.82 4.37
C ALA A 67 -1.00 37.23 4.96
N HIS A 68 -1.93 37.69 4.11
CA HIS A 68 -3.27 38.08 4.55
C HIS A 68 -4.12 36.93 5.02
N SER A 69 -4.07 35.78 4.31
CA SER A 69 -4.84 34.58 4.69
C SER A 69 -4.29 33.93 5.96
N ALA A 70 -2.96 33.91 6.14
CA ALA A 70 -2.33 33.37 7.35
C ALA A 70 -2.71 34.26 8.59
N TRP A 71 -2.69 35.57 8.42
CA TRP A 71 -3.16 36.51 9.46
C TRP A 71 -4.66 36.31 9.76
N ALA A 72 -5.50 36.22 8.73
CA ALA A 72 -6.94 36.01 8.89
C ALA A 72 -7.24 34.69 9.61
N LEU A 73 -6.53 33.58 9.25
CA LEU A 73 -6.64 32.29 9.91
C LEU A 73 -6.35 32.40 11.42
N GLN A 74 -5.28 33.09 11.79
CA GLN A 74 -4.91 33.29 13.18
C GLN A 74 -5.96 34.11 13.97
N GLN A 75 -6.49 35.19 13.36
CA GLN A 75 -7.54 36.00 14.01
C GLN A 75 -8.81 35.19 14.24
N VAL A 76 -9.30 34.48 13.23
CA VAL A 76 -10.49 33.62 13.36
C VAL A 76 -10.21 32.46 14.32
N GLY A 77 -9.00 31.91 14.30
CA GLY A 77 -8.59 30.86 15.22
C GLY A 77 -8.67 31.30 16.70
N THR A 78 -8.23 32.49 16.98
CA THR A 78 -8.36 33.09 18.34
C THR A 78 -9.83 33.26 18.73
N ILE A 79 -10.67 33.81 17.85
CA ILE A 79 -12.10 34.03 18.11
C ILE A 79 -12.83 32.70 18.34
N LEU A 80 -12.48 31.64 17.60
CA LEU A 80 -13.12 30.34 17.67
C LEU A 80 -12.43 29.37 18.64
N ALA A 81 -11.53 29.85 19.50
CA ALA A 81 -10.79 29.06 20.50
C ALA A 81 -10.13 27.79 19.87
N TYR A 82 -9.42 27.97 18.76
CA TYR A 82 -8.76 26.86 18.09
C TYR A 82 -7.67 26.19 18.93
N ASN A 83 -7.03 26.96 19.84
CA ASN A 83 -6.07 26.45 20.81
C ASN A 83 -6.60 25.30 21.70
N GLU A 84 -7.92 25.26 21.92
CA GLU A 84 -8.58 24.18 22.68
C GLU A 84 -8.97 22.97 21.80
N ASN A 85 -8.83 23.10 20.49
CA ASN A 85 -9.33 22.12 19.52
C ASN A 85 -8.31 21.81 18.41
N VAL A 86 -7.03 21.80 18.73
CA VAL A 86 -5.98 21.34 17.81
C VAL A 86 -6.09 19.82 17.65
N ARG A 87 -6.19 19.35 16.41
CA ARG A 87 -6.32 17.94 16.10
C ARG A 87 -5.16 17.50 15.22
N SER A 88 -4.48 16.43 15.67
CA SER A 88 -3.41 15.83 14.88
C SER A 88 -3.93 15.27 13.54
N GLY A 89 -3.07 15.29 12.54
CA GLY A 89 -3.38 14.78 11.21
C GLY A 89 -2.67 15.51 10.09
N ARG A 90 -2.94 15.07 8.84
CA ARG A 90 -2.47 15.71 7.62
C ARG A 90 -3.59 16.54 7.01
N TYR A 91 -3.32 17.84 6.81
CA TYR A 91 -4.31 18.80 6.31
C TYR A 91 -3.83 19.48 5.04
N ALA A 92 -4.75 19.63 4.09
CA ALA A 92 -4.50 20.36 2.86
C ALA A 92 -4.62 21.88 3.07
N ILE A 93 -3.67 22.62 2.53
CA ILE A 93 -3.66 24.09 2.47
C ILE A 93 -3.59 24.47 0.97
N GLY A 94 -4.69 24.91 0.43
CA GLY A 94 -4.82 25.14 -1.02
C GLY A 94 -5.70 26.34 -1.37
N ASN A 95 -6.66 26.10 -2.24
CA ASN A 95 -7.56 27.14 -2.76
C ASN A 95 -8.72 27.51 -1.83
N GLU A 96 -8.88 26.80 -0.70
CA GLU A 96 -9.86 27.15 0.32
C GLU A 96 -9.43 28.39 1.08
N GLY A 97 -10.38 29.24 1.46
CA GLY A 97 -10.13 30.43 2.27
C GLY A 97 -9.83 30.10 3.75
N ALA A 98 -9.31 31.09 4.48
CA ALA A 98 -8.90 30.96 5.87
C ALA A 98 -9.99 30.38 6.78
N LEU A 99 -11.25 30.78 6.60
CA LEU A 99 -12.36 30.30 7.41
C LEU A 99 -12.65 28.79 7.18
N GLN A 100 -12.62 28.33 5.92
CA GLN A 100 -12.86 26.92 5.61
C GLN A 100 -11.67 26.07 6.06
N THR A 101 -10.46 26.54 5.84
CA THR A 101 -9.25 25.87 6.33
C THR A 101 -9.29 25.69 7.85
N LEU A 102 -9.64 26.72 8.60
CA LEU A 102 -9.78 26.61 10.05
C LEU A 102 -10.87 25.60 10.46
N ARG A 103 -12.00 25.58 9.77
CA ARG A 103 -13.06 24.58 10.00
C ARG A 103 -12.55 23.17 9.76
N ASN A 104 -11.76 22.94 8.70
CA ASN A 104 -11.17 21.64 8.41
C ASN A 104 -10.20 21.21 9.52
N LEU A 105 -9.31 22.11 9.96
CA LEU A 105 -8.37 21.88 11.06
C LEU A 105 -9.10 21.53 12.37
N ARG A 106 -10.07 22.37 12.77
CA ARG A 106 -10.82 22.21 14.01
C ARG A 106 -11.68 20.95 14.05
N ASN A 107 -12.30 20.60 12.90
CA ASN A 107 -13.18 19.43 12.80
C ASN A 107 -12.41 18.13 12.48
N GLY A 108 -11.09 18.19 12.33
CA GLY A 108 -10.29 17.02 12.00
C GLY A 108 -10.54 16.47 10.59
N ARG A 109 -10.90 17.32 9.62
CA ARG A 109 -11.09 16.92 8.22
C ARG A 109 -9.74 16.77 7.54
N GLN A 110 -9.11 15.63 7.79
CA GLN A 110 -7.81 15.30 7.26
C GLN A 110 -7.85 15.03 5.75
N ALA A 111 -6.73 15.33 5.07
CA ALA A 111 -6.49 14.88 3.71
C ALA A 111 -5.97 13.42 3.76
N PRO A 112 -6.58 12.47 3.04
CA PRO A 112 -6.14 11.08 3.06
C PRO A 112 -4.77 10.91 2.39
N ILE A 113 -4.06 9.86 2.82
CA ILE A 113 -2.84 9.36 2.19
C ILE A 113 -3.21 8.13 1.38
N HIS A 114 -2.78 8.09 0.12
CA HIS A 114 -2.86 6.91 -0.71
C HIS A 114 -1.60 6.06 -0.48
N LEU A 115 -1.72 5.00 0.31
CA LEU A 115 -0.64 4.04 0.58
C LEU A 115 -0.80 2.83 -0.34
N THR A 116 0.18 2.63 -1.22
CA THR A 116 0.24 1.45 -2.08
C THR A 116 1.06 0.35 -1.41
N ILE A 117 0.41 -0.75 -1.09
CA ILE A 117 1.08 -2.01 -0.72
C ILE A 117 1.48 -2.69 -2.03
N ARG A 118 2.78 -2.79 -2.26
CA ARG A 118 3.36 -3.41 -3.46
C ARG A 118 3.63 -4.89 -3.23
N SER A 119 3.79 -5.64 -4.33
CA SER A 119 4.35 -6.99 -4.27
C SER A 119 5.85 -6.92 -3.98
N VAL A 120 6.23 -7.21 -2.75
CA VAL A 120 7.59 -7.15 -2.22
C VAL A 120 7.98 -8.46 -1.54
N ARG A 121 9.28 -8.68 -1.30
CA ARG A 121 9.78 -9.94 -0.74
C ARG A 121 9.71 -10.05 0.77
N THR A 122 9.72 -8.93 1.47
CA THR A 122 9.83 -8.95 2.93
C THR A 122 8.81 -8.02 3.59
N LEU A 123 8.46 -8.31 4.84
CA LEU A 123 7.68 -7.38 5.69
C LEU A 123 8.45 -6.08 5.94
N ASP A 124 9.77 -6.14 5.93
CA ASP A 124 10.65 -4.99 6.07
C ASP A 124 10.46 -3.98 4.94
N ASP A 125 10.26 -4.46 3.70
CA ASP A 125 9.95 -3.63 2.53
C ASP A 125 8.57 -2.95 2.66
N ILE A 126 7.57 -3.68 3.20
CA ILE A 126 6.23 -3.10 3.47
C ILE A 126 6.35 -2.03 4.57
N ALA A 127 7.13 -2.30 5.62
CA ALA A 127 7.36 -1.38 6.72
C ALA A 127 8.04 -0.09 6.24
N ASP A 128 9.02 -0.20 5.35
CA ASP A 128 9.69 0.95 4.73
C ASP A 128 8.74 1.82 3.91
N ASP A 129 7.88 1.22 3.11
CA ASP A 129 6.91 1.96 2.30
C ASP A 129 5.84 2.62 3.17
N ALA A 130 5.35 1.93 4.20
CA ALA A 130 4.34 2.45 5.11
C ALA A 130 4.90 3.59 5.99
N SER A 131 6.06 3.40 6.63
CA SER A 131 6.64 4.39 7.54
C SER A 131 7.07 5.70 6.88
N LYS A 132 7.31 5.70 5.56
CA LYS A 132 7.56 6.94 4.78
C LYS A 132 6.33 7.83 4.64
N LYS A 133 5.15 7.28 4.81
CA LYS A 133 3.86 7.97 4.58
C LYS A 133 3.03 8.13 5.85
N MET A 134 3.21 7.25 6.83
CA MET A 134 2.43 7.21 8.07
C MET A 134 3.20 7.85 9.23
N SER A 135 2.54 8.16 10.32
CA SER A 135 3.16 8.71 11.53
C SER A 135 3.90 7.67 12.39
N PHE A 136 3.57 6.39 12.27
CA PHE A 136 4.27 5.32 12.97
C PHE A 136 5.62 4.99 12.31
N SER A 137 6.57 4.55 13.13
CA SER A 137 7.91 4.20 12.65
C SER A 137 7.94 2.78 12.03
N LYS A 138 8.98 2.51 11.22
CA LYS A 138 9.30 1.16 10.75
C LYS A 138 9.43 0.17 11.90
N LYS A 139 10.02 0.61 13.02
CA LYS A 139 10.20 -0.22 14.22
C LYS A 139 8.85 -0.61 14.84
N ASP A 140 7.90 0.30 14.91
CA ASP A 140 6.56 0.02 15.45
C ASP A 140 5.85 -1.01 14.57
N PHE A 141 5.93 -0.87 13.25
CA PHE A 141 5.39 -1.85 12.31
C PHE A 141 6.03 -3.22 12.52
N MET A 142 7.37 -3.31 12.49
CA MET A 142 8.07 -4.58 12.62
C MET A 142 7.79 -5.25 13.97
N ASN A 143 7.81 -4.50 15.07
CA ASN A 143 7.47 -5.05 16.39
C ASN A 143 6.06 -5.64 16.43
N ALA A 144 5.10 -5.03 15.73
CA ALA A 144 3.73 -5.52 15.69
C ALA A 144 3.60 -6.84 14.88
N VAL A 145 4.23 -6.91 13.69
CA VAL A 145 4.06 -8.07 12.77
C VAL A 145 4.93 -9.28 13.13
N ILE A 146 5.96 -9.13 13.98
CA ILE A 146 6.74 -10.26 14.50
C ILE A 146 6.23 -10.77 15.84
N ASN A 147 5.31 -10.04 16.51
CA ASN A 147 4.76 -10.43 17.79
C ASN A 147 3.68 -11.51 17.61
N PRO A 148 3.83 -12.74 18.18
CA PRO A 148 2.88 -13.83 17.98
C PRO A 148 1.46 -13.50 18.46
N ASP A 149 1.31 -12.78 19.58
CA ASP A 149 -0.01 -12.40 20.11
C ASP A 149 -0.72 -11.42 19.20
N THR A 150 0.03 -10.47 18.64
CA THR A 150 -0.50 -9.54 17.64
C THR A 150 -0.93 -10.27 16.37
N CYS A 151 -0.12 -11.21 15.88
CA CYS A 151 -0.46 -12.00 14.70
C CYS A 151 -1.71 -12.86 14.96
N ALA A 152 -1.76 -13.56 16.09
CA ALA A 152 -2.87 -14.42 16.48
C ALA A 152 -4.20 -13.64 16.59
N LYS A 153 -4.17 -12.38 17.06
CA LYS A 153 -5.35 -11.50 17.09
C LYS A 153 -6.02 -11.34 15.73
N TYR A 154 -5.24 -11.39 14.66
CA TYR A 154 -5.72 -11.28 13.28
C TYR A 154 -5.87 -12.61 12.56
N GLY A 155 -5.60 -13.75 13.24
CA GLY A 155 -5.71 -15.09 12.68
C GLY A 155 -4.50 -15.55 11.89
N TYR A 156 -3.32 -14.98 12.16
CA TYR A 156 -2.07 -15.32 11.49
C TYR A 156 -0.98 -15.73 12.49
N THR A 157 0.13 -16.23 11.97
CA THR A 157 1.42 -16.38 12.68
C THR A 157 2.42 -15.35 12.15
N PRO A 158 3.58 -15.14 12.77
CA PRO A 158 4.64 -14.29 12.22
C PRO A 158 5.07 -14.70 10.79
N GLU A 159 4.99 -16.00 10.45
CA GLU A 159 5.33 -16.51 9.13
C GLU A 159 4.23 -16.23 8.09
N THR A 160 2.96 -16.18 8.52
CA THR A 160 1.81 -16.03 7.62
C THR A 160 1.20 -14.62 7.61
N ILE A 161 1.60 -13.73 8.51
CA ILE A 161 1.01 -12.37 8.61
C ILE A 161 1.15 -11.56 7.31
N MET A 162 2.16 -11.87 6.48
CA MET A 162 2.32 -11.26 5.16
C MET A 162 1.09 -11.49 4.27
N CYS A 163 0.36 -12.60 4.43
CA CYS A 163 -0.87 -12.90 3.69
C CYS A 163 -1.99 -11.87 3.90
N MET A 164 -1.92 -11.09 4.99
CA MET A 164 -2.88 -10.03 5.27
C MET A 164 -2.74 -8.83 4.34
N PHE A 165 -1.55 -8.59 3.79
CA PHE A 165 -1.23 -7.39 3.02
C PHE A 165 -1.46 -7.60 1.53
N ILE A 166 -2.72 -7.59 1.07
CA ILE A 166 -3.04 -7.74 -0.35
C ILE A 166 -2.51 -6.53 -1.13
N PRO A 167 -1.74 -6.71 -2.22
CA PRO A 167 -1.26 -5.60 -3.04
C PRO A 167 -2.39 -4.77 -3.64
N ASN A 168 -2.49 -3.53 -3.20
CA ASN A 168 -3.45 -2.53 -3.68
C ASN A 168 -3.07 -1.15 -3.13
N THR A 169 -3.81 -0.12 -3.52
CA THR A 169 -3.70 1.22 -2.92
C THR A 169 -4.85 1.43 -1.94
N TYR A 170 -4.50 1.83 -0.72
CA TYR A 170 -5.42 2.01 0.39
C TYR A 170 -5.36 3.44 0.92
N ASP A 171 -6.52 3.99 1.29
CA ASP A 171 -6.61 5.31 1.89
C ASP A 171 -6.45 5.22 3.40
N PHE A 172 -5.52 6.00 3.94
CA PHE A 172 -5.28 6.14 5.37
C PHE A 172 -5.25 7.60 5.78
N TYR A 173 -5.48 7.89 7.05
CA TYR A 173 -5.06 9.15 7.63
C TYR A 173 -3.63 9.02 8.14
N TRP A 174 -2.86 10.11 8.01
CA TRP A 174 -1.44 10.12 8.38
C TRP A 174 -1.17 9.65 9.82
N ASN A 175 -2.01 10.07 10.75
CA ASN A 175 -1.91 9.76 12.17
C ASN A 175 -2.58 8.42 12.57
N THR A 176 -2.96 7.56 11.61
CA THR A 176 -3.46 6.22 11.90
C THR A 176 -2.40 5.42 12.64
N GLY A 177 -2.73 4.95 13.84
CA GLY A 177 -1.84 4.14 14.66
C GLY A 177 -1.64 2.73 14.08
N ILE A 178 -0.56 2.03 14.48
CA ILE A 178 -0.22 0.70 13.95
C ILE A 178 -1.34 -0.32 14.17
N GLY A 179 -2.03 -0.28 15.31
CA GLY A 179 -3.16 -1.19 15.59
C GLY A 179 -4.33 -0.98 14.63
N GLU A 180 -4.70 0.28 14.37
CA GLU A 180 -5.77 0.64 13.44
C GLU A 180 -5.36 0.33 11.98
N PHE A 181 -4.08 0.52 11.65
CA PHE A 181 -3.51 0.15 10.37
C PHE A 181 -3.68 -1.35 10.11
N LEU A 182 -3.24 -2.21 11.04
CA LEU A 182 -3.36 -3.66 10.91
C LEU A 182 -4.84 -4.11 10.87
N GLN A 183 -5.70 -3.49 11.67
CA GLN A 183 -7.13 -3.77 11.64
C GLN A 183 -7.76 -3.45 10.28
N LYS A 184 -7.36 -2.34 9.66
CA LYS A 184 -7.82 -1.98 8.32
C LYS A 184 -7.28 -2.96 7.28
N MET A 185 -6.00 -3.35 7.35
CA MET A 185 -5.41 -4.34 6.44
C MET A 185 -6.14 -5.68 6.55
N LYS A 186 -6.46 -6.13 7.77
CA LYS A 186 -7.27 -7.35 7.98
C LYS A 186 -8.64 -7.23 7.33
N LYS A 187 -9.33 -6.12 7.54
CA LYS A 187 -10.65 -5.88 6.92
C LYS A 187 -10.58 -5.91 5.38
N GLU A 188 -9.55 -5.33 4.79
CA GLU A 188 -9.37 -5.34 3.32
C GLU A 188 -8.98 -6.75 2.83
N SER A 189 -8.17 -7.51 3.57
CA SER A 189 -7.90 -8.91 3.30
C SER A 189 -9.19 -9.75 3.36
N ASP A 190 -10.03 -9.55 4.38
CA ASP A 190 -11.31 -10.27 4.50
C ASP A 190 -12.28 -9.98 3.35
N LYS A 191 -12.29 -8.74 2.85
CA LYS A 191 -13.06 -8.37 1.65
C LYS A 191 -12.51 -9.02 0.38
N PHE A 192 -11.18 -9.14 0.28
CA PHE A 192 -10.54 -9.79 -0.85
C PHE A 192 -10.90 -11.26 -0.93
N TRP A 193 -10.95 -11.97 0.20
CA TRP A 193 -11.34 -13.37 0.30
C TRP A 193 -12.86 -13.53 0.29
N THR A 194 -13.47 -13.24 -0.87
CA THR A 194 -14.91 -13.44 -1.10
C THR A 194 -15.31 -14.92 -0.94
N PRO A 195 -16.60 -15.25 -0.72
CA PRO A 195 -17.06 -16.63 -0.71
C PRO A 195 -16.58 -17.42 -1.93
N GLU A 196 -16.71 -16.85 -3.12
CA GLU A 196 -16.24 -17.48 -4.37
C GLU A 196 -14.74 -17.84 -4.33
N ARG A 197 -13.88 -16.95 -3.82
CA ARG A 197 -12.45 -17.23 -3.70
C ARG A 197 -12.14 -18.31 -2.67
N LYS A 198 -12.88 -18.32 -1.57
CA LYS A 198 -12.77 -19.36 -0.55
C LYS A 198 -13.22 -20.72 -1.08
N ASP A 199 -14.34 -20.78 -1.80
CA ASP A 199 -14.86 -22.00 -2.43
C ASP A 199 -13.83 -22.57 -3.44
N LYS A 200 -13.17 -21.72 -4.24
CA LYS A 200 -12.10 -22.15 -5.15
C LYS A 200 -10.88 -22.68 -4.41
N ALA A 201 -10.49 -22.05 -3.31
CA ALA A 201 -9.39 -22.53 -2.47
C ALA A 201 -9.72 -23.89 -1.86
N GLU A 202 -10.93 -24.06 -1.32
CA GLU A 202 -11.42 -25.33 -0.76
C GLU A 202 -11.50 -26.41 -1.82
N ALA A 203 -11.96 -26.11 -3.03
CA ALA A 203 -11.98 -27.04 -4.16
C ALA A 203 -10.58 -27.52 -4.58
N ALA A 204 -9.54 -26.70 -4.33
CA ALA A 204 -8.14 -27.06 -4.49
C ALA A 204 -7.53 -27.75 -3.25
N GLU A 205 -8.32 -27.98 -2.21
CA GLU A 205 -7.89 -28.51 -0.90
C GLU A 205 -6.82 -27.62 -0.22
N LEU A 206 -6.96 -26.28 -0.35
CA LEU A 206 -6.03 -25.29 0.17
C LEU A 206 -6.74 -24.27 1.08
N THR A 207 -6.03 -23.81 2.12
CA THR A 207 -6.46 -22.61 2.86
C THR A 207 -6.06 -21.34 2.11
N PRO A 208 -6.66 -20.18 2.43
CA PRO A 208 -6.24 -18.88 1.88
C PRO A 208 -4.72 -18.61 2.01
N GLU A 209 -4.12 -18.93 3.15
CA GLU A 209 -2.69 -18.75 3.40
C GLU A 209 -1.84 -19.69 2.54
N GLN A 210 -2.31 -20.90 2.30
CA GLN A 210 -1.65 -21.87 1.41
C GLN A 210 -1.72 -21.42 -0.06
N VAL A 211 -2.87 -20.84 -0.48
CA VAL A 211 -3.00 -20.21 -1.80
C VAL A 211 -2.00 -19.05 -1.94
N MET A 212 -1.90 -18.17 -0.93
CA MET A 212 -0.93 -17.06 -0.92
C MET A 212 0.51 -17.58 -0.98
N THR A 213 0.81 -18.67 -0.28
CA THR A 213 2.13 -19.27 -0.26
C THR A 213 2.52 -19.82 -1.64
N ILE A 214 1.63 -20.58 -2.30
CA ILE A 214 1.87 -21.06 -3.67
C ILE A 214 1.99 -19.89 -4.64
N ALA A 215 1.09 -18.90 -4.56
CA ALA A 215 1.13 -17.71 -5.40
C ALA A 215 2.45 -16.94 -5.25
N SER A 216 3.00 -16.88 -4.04
CA SER A 216 4.30 -16.24 -3.79
C SER A 216 5.47 -16.97 -4.46
N ILE A 217 5.40 -18.29 -4.54
CA ILE A 217 6.39 -19.11 -5.23
C ILE A 217 6.28 -18.89 -6.75
N ILE A 218 5.07 -18.94 -7.30
CA ILE A 218 4.81 -18.74 -8.74
C ILE A 218 5.27 -17.34 -9.20
N ALA A 219 5.04 -16.32 -8.38
CA ALA A 219 5.47 -14.96 -8.67
C ALA A 219 7.01 -14.81 -8.79
N GLU A 220 7.79 -15.71 -8.20
CA GLU A 220 9.25 -15.75 -8.30
C GLU A 220 9.74 -16.73 -9.39
N GLU A 221 8.88 -17.63 -9.91
CA GLU A 221 9.24 -18.58 -10.96
C GLU A 221 9.08 -17.95 -12.35
N THR A 222 7.98 -17.25 -12.61
CA THR A 222 7.70 -16.74 -13.95
C THR A 222 6.97 -15.40 -13.93
N ASN A 223 7.34 -14.55 -14.89
CA ASN A 223 6.58 -13.34 -15.22
C ASN A 223 5.52 -13.60 -16.31
N ASN A 224 5.51 -14.78 -16.93
CA ASN A 224 4.55 -15.14 -17.97
C ASN A 224 3.20 -15.49 -17.37
N LYS A 225 2.21 -14.63 -17.58
CA LYS A 225 0.85 -14.76 -17.02
C LYS A 225 0.15 -16.06 -17.50
N ASP A 226 0.41 -16.48 -18.73
CA ASP A 226 -0.25 -17.63 -19.32
C ASP A 226 0.24 -18.97 -18.75
N GLU A 227 1.46 -18.99 -18.18
CA GLU A 227 2.03 -20.17 -17.56
C GLU A 227 1.68 -20.31 -16.07
N LYS A 228 1.42 -19.20 -15.37
CA LYS A 228 1.13 -19.20 -13.92
C LYS A 228 0.07 -20.23 -13.51
N PRO A 229 -1.09 -20.35 -14.18
CA PRO A 229 -2.09 -21.37 -13.83
C PRO A 229 -1.61 -22.81 -14.04
N THR A 230 -0.72 -23.06 -15.02
CA THR A 230 -0.12 -24.37 -15.26
C THR A 230 0.90 -24.70 -14.18
N ILE A 231 1.77 -23.76 -13.83
CA ILE A 231 2.75 -23.93 -12.74
C ILE A 231 2.04 -24.14 -11.40
N ALA A 232 0.93 -23.43 -11.15
CA ALA A 232 0.08 -23.67 -9.98
C ALA A 232 -0.40 -25.11 -9.92
N GLY A 233 -0.87 -25.66 -11.05
CA GLY A 233 -1.28 -27.05 -11.16
C GLY A 233 -0.15 -28.03 -10.86
N ILE A 234 1.09 -27.75 -11.28
CA ILE A 234 2.26 -28.59 -10.95
C ILE A 234 2.47 -28.64 -9.43
N TYR A 235 2.47 -27.50 -8.74
CA TYR A 235 2.69 -27.48 -7.30
C TYR A 235 1.56 -28.16 -6.53
N ILE A 236 0.31 -27.98 -6.95
CA ILE A 236 -0.85 -28.68 -6.36
C ILE A 236 -0.74 -30.18 -6.59
N ASN A 237 -0.35 -30.63 -7.80
CA ASN A 237 -0.15 -32.05 -8.09
C ASN A 237 0.96 -32.64 -7.22
N ARG A 238 2.09 -31.94 -7.05
CA ARG A 238 3.20 -32.38 -6.17
C ARG A 238 2.75 -32.50 -4.71
N LEU A 239 1.96 -31.56 -4.21
CA LEU A 239 1.40 -31.63 -2.85
C LEU A 239 0.52 -32.87 -2.68
N LYS A 240 -0.37 -33.15 -3.63
CA LYS A 240 -1.28 -34.32 -3.61
C LYS A 240 -0.55 -35.66 -3.55
N ILE A 241 0.61 -35.78 -4.20
CA ILE A 241 1.41 -37.00 -4.16
C ILE A 241 2.55 -36.97 -3.15
N ASN A 242 2.55 -36.01 -2.23
CA ASN A 242 3.59 -35.81 -1.22
C ASN A 242 5.03 -35.70 -1.80
N MET A 243 5.17 -35.08 -2.97
CA MET A 243 6.44 -34.81 -3.63
C MET A 243 6.99 -33.45 -3.15
N PRO A 244 8.32 -33.29 -2.92
CA PRO A 244 8.92 -32.00 -2.62
C PRO A 244 8.64 -30.99 -3.74
N LEU A 245 8.39 -29.71 -3.41
CA LEU A 245 8.09 -28.68 -4.41
C LEU A 245 9.33 -28.29 -5.22
N GLN A 246 10.53 -28.39 -4.65
CA GLN A 246 11.82 -28.16 -5.32
C GLN A 246 11.87 -26.82 -6.07
N SER A 247 11.40 -25.78 -5.41
CA SER A 247 11.41 -24.42 -5.96
C SER A 247 12.71 -23.69 -5.56
N CYS A 248 13.49 -23.25 -6.56
CA CYS A 248 14.70 -22.48 -6.33
C CYS A 248 14.47 -21.17 -5.55
N PRO A 249 13.42 -20.40 -5.81
CA PRO A 249 13.10 -19.20 -5.04
C PRO A 249 12.98 -19.41 -3.54
N THR A 250 12.46 -20.54 -3.10
CA THR A 250 12.30 -20.84 -1.65
C THR A 250 13.67 -20.99 -0.95
N VAL A 251 14.67 -21.55 -1.64
CA VAL A 251 16.04 -21.65 -1.12
C VAL A 251 16.69 -20.26 -1.05
N LYS A 252 16.53 -19.43 -2.10
CA LYS A 252 17.02 -18.05 -2.09
C LYS A 252 16.42 -17.24 -0.95
N PHE A 253 15.12 -17.39 -0.71
CA PHE A 253 14.43 -16.76 0.41
C PHE A 253 14.97 -17.25 1.76
N ALA A 254 15.11 -18.57 1.93
CA ALA A 254 15.67 -19.17 3.14
C ALA A 254 17.06 -18.64 3.50
N MET A 255 17.90 -18.46 2.49
CA MET A 255 19.26 -17.92 2.63
C MET A 255 19.31 -16.39 2.67
N LYS A 256 18.19 -15.69 2.42
CA LYS A 256 18.11 -14.23 2.22
C LYS A 256 19.07 -13.73 1.12
N ARG A 257 19.30 -14.55 0.08
CA ARG A 257 20.23 -14.30 -1.02
C ARG A 257 19.46 -14.08 -2.33
N PHE A 258 18.82 -12.93 -2.43
CA PHE A 258 18.02 -12.53 -3.61
C PHE A 258 18.88 -12.07 -4.80
N ASP A 259 20.15 -11.86 -4.58
CA ASP A 259 21.16 -11.50 -5.58
C ASP A 259 21.58 -12.68 -6.48
N LEU A 260 21.34 -13.93 -6.03
CA LEU A 260 21.77 -15.12 -6.76
C LEU A 260 20.98 -15.32 -8.06
N LYS A 261 21.65 -15.33 -9.18
CA LYS A 261 21.05 -15.72 -10.48
C LYS A 261 20.90 -17.23 -10.59
N ARG A 262 21.84 -18.01 -10.06
CA ARG A 262 21.87 -19.48 -10.11
C ARG A 262 22.11 -20.05 -8.71
N LEU A 263 21.45 -21.17 -8.38
CA LEU A 263 21.74 -21.96 -7.19
C LEU A 263 22.73 -23.07 -7.53
N TYR A 264 23.72 -23.30 -6.66
CA TYR A 264 24.61 -24.44 -6.73
C TYR A 264 24.02 -25.60 -5.93
N THR A 265 24.37 -26.85 -6.31
CA THR A 265 23.88 -28.06 -5.66
C THR A 265 24.12 -28.07 -4.15
N SER A 266 25.26 -27.52 -3.69
CA SER A 266 25.57 -27.39 -2.26
C SER A 266 24.58 -26.49 -1.49
N MET A 267 23.91 -25.56 -2.16
CA MET A 267 22.94 -24.67 -1.53
C MET A 267 21.58 -25.36 -1.35
N LEU A 268 21.28 -26.39 -2.11
CA LEU A 268 20.01 -27.14 -2.02
C LEU A 268 19.89 -27.92 -0.70
N SER A 269 21.01 -28.13 0.01
CA SER A 269 21.03 -28.77 1.35
C SER A 269 20.87 -27.78 2.51
N TYR A 270 20.71 -26.46 2.23
CA TYR A 270 20.56 -25.45 3.28
C TYR A 270 19.40 -25.79 4.22
N ASP A 271 19.70 -25.77 5.54
CA ASP A 271 18.74 -26.17 6.55
C ASP A 271 17.81 -25.03 6.94
N SER A 272 16.60 -25.06 6.40
CA SER A 272 15.54 -24.10 6.70
C SER A 272 14.19 -24.72 6.36
N PRO A 273 13.14 -24.50 7.15
CA PRO A 273 11.78 -24.99 6.84
C PRO A 273 11.24 -24.38 5.54
N TYR A 274 11.85 -23.30 5.03
CA TYR A 274 11.53 -22.74 3.72
C TYR A 274 12.18 -23.48 2.55
N ASN A 275 13.15 -24.39 2.79
CA ASN A 275 13.81 -25.15 1.72
C ASN A 275 12.95 -26.30 1.22
N THR A 276 12.23 -26.08 0.12
CA THR A 276 11.34 -27.07 -0.49
C THR A 276 12.04 -28.18 -1.29
N TYR A 277 13.39 -28.19 -1.35
CA TYR A 277 14.17 -29.36 -1.77
C TYR A 277 14.37 -30.35 -0.64
N LYS A 278 14.51 -29.84 0.59
CA LYS A 278 14.80 -30.65 1.79
C LYS A 278 13.51 -31.09 2.50
N TYR A 279 12.54 -30.20 2.60
CA TYR A 279 11.28 -30.43 3.30
C TYR A 279 10.12 -30.53 2.32
N LYS A 280 9.27 -31.54 2.52
CA LYS A 280 8.05 -31.78 1.75
C LYS A 280 6.94 -30.82 2.20
N GLY A 281 5.97 -30.60 1.32
CA GLY A 281 4.85 -29.70 1.58
C GLY A 281 5.18 -28.26 1.29
N LEU A 282 4.30 -27.36 1.75
CA LEU A 282 4.49 -25.91 1.65
C LEU A 282 5.47 -25.42 2.70
N PRO A 283 6.23 -24.35 2.42
CA PRO A 283 6.97 -23.64 3.45
C PRO A 283 6.02 -23.01 4.48
N PRO A 284 6.52 -22.58 5.66
CA PRO A 284 5.69 -22.05 6.75
C PRO A 284 4.82 -20.84 6.39
N GLY A 285 5.18 -20.13 5.34
CA GLY A 285 4.47 -18.96 4.84
C GLY A 285 4.99 -18.50 3.47
N PRO A 286 4.43 -17.41 2.93
CA PRO A 286 4.81 -16.91 1.62
C PRO A 286 6.25 -16.37 1.62
N ILE A 287 6.93 -16.50 0.47
CA ILE A 287 8.30 -16.00 0.24
C ILE A 287 8.32 -14.58 -0.36
N ARG A 288 7.15 -14.06 -0.66
CA ARG A 288 6.88 -12.67 -1.03
C ARG A 288 5.40 -12.37 -0.88
N ASN A 289 5.06 -11.11 -0.91
CA ASN A 289 3.67 -10.66 -1.06
C ASN A 289 3.26 -10.80 -2.54
N PRO A 290 2.44 -11.80 -2.95
CA PRO A 290 2.10 -12.03 -4.35
C PRO A 290 1.11 -10.99 -4.88
N ASN A 291 1.16 -10.69 -6.17
CA ASN A 291 0.13 -9.87 -6.81
C ASN A 291 -1.21 -10.63 -6.88
N ILE A 292 -2.31 -9.89 -7.07
CA ILE A 292 -3.65 -10.47 -7.21
C ILE A 292 -3.70 -11.48 -8.36
N GLU A 293 -3.01 -11.21 -9.48
CA GLU A 293 -2.97 -12.15 -10.62
C GLU A 293 -2.27 -13.48 -10.28
N ASP A 294 -1.28 -13.46 -9.38
CA ASP A 294 -0.60 -14.68 -8.92
C ASP A 294 -1.55 -15.53 -8.06
N ILE A 295 -2.33 -14.87 -7.20
CA ILE A 295 -3.35 -15.49 -6.35
C ILE A 295 -4.47 -16.08 -7.23
N ASP A 296 -4.95 -15.30 -8.20
CA ASP A 296 -5.99 -15.73 -9.13
C ASP A 296 -5.52 -16.90 -10.03
N ALA A 297 -4.23 -16.96 -10.36
CA ALA A 297 -3.64 -18.10 -11.09
C ALA A 297 -3.68 -19.40 -10.28
N VAL A 298 -3.52 -19.34 -8.95
CA VAL A 298 -3.67 -20.50 -8.06
C VAL A 298 -5.13 -20.90 -7.93
N LEU A 299 -6.03 -19.91 -7.70
CA LEU A 299 -7.47 -20.17 -7.56
C LEU A 299 -8.13 -20.71 -8.84
N ASN A 300 -7.52 -20.46 -10.00
CA ASN A 300 -7.98 -20.91 -11.30
C ASN A 300 -6.91 -21.77 -12.01
N TYR A 301 -6.21 -22.60 -11.22
CA TYR A 301 -5.14 -23.42 -11.77
C TYR A 301 -5.64 -24.36 -12.87
N ARG A 302 -4.76 -24.67 -13.83
CA ARG A 302 -5.08 -25.63 -14.89
C ARG A 302 -4.99 -27.05 -14.38
N HIS A 303 -6.03 -27.84 -14.62
CA HIS A 303 -6.04 -29.26 -14.34
C HIS A 303 -5.27 -30.03 -15.42
N HIS A 304 -4.20 -30.70 -15.03
CA HIS A 304 -3.33 -31.52 -15.86
C HIS A 304 -2.56 -32.51 -14.96
N LYS A 305 -1.76 -33.37 -15.54
CA LYS A 305 -0.96 -34.36 -14.81
C LYS A 305 0.52 -33.97 -14.68
N TYR A 306 0.94 -32.82 -15.17
CA TYR A 306 2.33 -32.37 -15.08
C TYR A 306 2.78 -32.26 -13.62
N ILE A 307 3.98 -32.78 -13.36
CA ILE A 307 4.68 -32.68 -12.07
C ILE A 307 6.12 -32.17 -12.24
N TYR A 308 6.59 -31.96 -13.47
CA TYR A 308 7.89 -31.42 -13.80
C TYR A 308 7.79 -30.20 -14.71
N MET A 309 8.77 -29.30 -14.59
CA MET A 309 8.98 -28.18 -15.51
C MET A 309 10.47 -27.88 -15.63
N CYS A 310 10.91 -27.38 -16.77
CA CYS A 310 12.23 -26.80 -16.99
C CYS A 310 12.13 -25.67 -18.01
N ALA A 311 13.11 -24.77 -18.01
CA ALA A 311 13.16 -23.68 -18.99
C ALA A 311 13.24 -24.26 -20.42
N LYS A 312 12.53 -23.63 -21.37
CA LYS A 312 12.57 -24.02 -22.78
C LYS A 312 13.91 -23.72 -23.42
N ALA A 313 14.34 -24.61 -24.29
CA ALA A 313 15.57 -24.50 -25.06
C ALA A 313 15.61 -23.32 -26.05
N ASP A 314 14.47 -22.73 -26.40
CA ASP A 314 14.36 -21.57 -27.27
C ASP A 314 14.68 -20.23 -26.58
N PHE A 315 14.86 -20.24 -25.24
CA PHE A 315 15.09 -19.06 -24.39
C PHE A 315 13.96 -18.02 -24.46
N SER A 316 12.74 -18.45 -24.75
CA SER A 316 11.54 -17.60 -24.74
C SER A 316 11.17 -17.08 -23.35
N GLY A 317 11.83 -17.56 -22.29
CA GLY A 317 11.46 -17.29 -20.90
C GLY A 317 10.25 -18.08 -20.42
N THR A 318 9.86 -19.11 -21.18
CA THR A 318 8.78 -20.05 -20.87
C THR A 318 9.33 -21.42 -20.47
N HIS A 319 8.44 -22.36 -20.09
CA HIS A 319 8.81 -23.67 -19.58
C HIS A 319 8.26 -24.79 -20.48
N ASP A 320 9.02 -25.89 -20.55
CA ASP A 320 8.52 -27.21 -20.99
C ASP A 320 8.00 -27.94 -19.76
N PHE A 321 6.81 -28.52 -19.87
CA PHE A 321 6.11 -29.26 -18.83
C PHE A 321 6.14 -30.78 -19.14
N ALA A 322 6.22 -31.58 -18.07
CA ALA A 322 6.27 -33.05 -18.23
C ALA A 322 5.51 -33.77 -17.11
N GLU A 323 4.94 -34.93 -17.46
CA GLU A 323 4.27 -35.83 -16.50
C GLU A 323 5.26 -36.86 -15.92
N THR A 324 6.28 -37.26 -16.68
CA THR A 324 7.27 -38.25 -16.25
C THR A 324 8.67 -37.68 -16.12
N TYR A 325 9.51 -38.38 -15.37
CA TYR A 325 10.92 -37.97 -15.20
C TYR A 325 11.70 -38.14 -16.52
N GLU A 326 11.36 -39.12 -17.34
CA GLU A 326 11.96 -39.37 -18.66
C GLU A 326 11.75 -38.18 -19.58
N GLU A 327 10.51 -37.68 -19.67
CA GLU A 327 10.17 -36.50 -20.48
C GLU A 327 10.89 -35.26 -19.96
N HIS A 328 10.90 -35.05 -18.62
CA HIS A 328 11.61 -33.96 -18.02
C HIS A 328 13.12 -34.01 -18.29
N SER A 329 13.73 -35.18 -18.16
CA SER A 329 15.15 -35.38 -18.45
C SER A 329 15.48 -35.07 -19.91
N ALA A 330 14.62 -35.51 -20.86
CA ALA A 330 14.78 -35.17 -22.27
C ALA A 330 14.67 -33.66 -22.54
N ASN A 331 13.71 -32.98 -21.90
CA ASN A 331 13.55 -31.52 -21.98
C ASN A 331 14.77 -30.79 -21.42
N SER A 332 15.23 -31.17 -20.22
CA SER A 332 16.40 -30.58 -19.55
C SER A 332 17.66 -30.76 -20.40
N LYS A 333 17.87 -31.94 -20.97
CA LYS A 333 19.01 -32.22 -21.86
C LYS A 333 19.02 -31.32 -23.10
N ARG A 334 17.85 -31.10 -23.73
CA ARG A 334 17.73 -30.15 -24.86
C ARG A 334 18.10 -28.73 -24.45
N TYR A 335 17.68 -28.31 -23.27
CA TYR A 335 18.03 -26.98 -22.74
C TYR A 335 19.54 -26.85 -22.49
N ASP A 336 20.17 -27.86 -21.85
CA ASP A 336 21.60 -27.87 -21.57
C ASP A 336 22.46 -27.89 -22.87
N GLU A 337 22.02 -28.67 -23.89
CA GLU A 337 22.67 -28.70 -25.20
C GLU A 337 22.64 -27.32 -25.88
N GLU A 338 21.52 -26.61 -25.76
CA GLU A 338 21.40 -25.29 -26.36
C GLU A 338 22.18 -24.22 -25.57
N LEU A 339 22.24 -24.30 -24.23
CA LEU A 339 23.16 -23.49 -23.43
C LEU A 339 24.61 -23.67 -23.86
N ASN A 340 25.04 -24.91 -24.03
CA ASN A 340 26.42 -25.21 -24.45
C ASN A 340 26.75 -24.68 -25.84
N LYS A 341 25.81 -24.81 -26.83
CA LYS A 341 25.97 -24.21 -28.18
C LYS A 341 26.17 -22.71 -28.15
N ARG A 342 25.51 -22.00 -27.20
CA ARG A 342 25.60 -20.54 -27.03
C ARG A 342 26.76 -20.11 -26.12
N GLY A 343 27.53 -21.04 -25.59
CA GLY A 343 28.67 -20.77 -24.69
C GLY A 343 28.25 -20.16 -23.34
N ILE A 344 26.99 -20.35 -22.93
CA ILE A 344 26.48 -19.86 -21.65
C ILE A 344 26.81 -20.91 -20.58
N LYS A 345 27.70 -20.54 -19.65
CA LYS A 345 28.14 -21.40 -18.54
C LYS A 345 27.40 -21.09 -17.25
#